data_9ba1687bee0b25a8aa17210412f95b1a
#
_entry.id   9ba1687bee0b25a8aa17210412f95b1a
#
_cell.length_a   1.000
_cell.length_b   1.000
_cell.length_c   1.000
_cell.angle_alpha   90.00
_cell.angle_beta   90.00
_cell.angle_gamma   90.00
#
_symmetry.space_group_name_H-M   'P 1'
#
loop_
_entity.id
_entity.type
_entity.pdbx_description
1 polymer ?
#
loop_
_entity_poly.entity_id
_entity_poly.type
_entity_poly.pdbx_seq_one_letter_code
_entity_poly.pdbx_strand_id
1 'polypeptide(L)'
;MTPVRCLRIAKIHAHLWIFPLLAWACLLANPASLRALDASQDGTVPSAIMATPFALLLLGIGLFPILASRWWHHDLNKAVFALLLSVPVILSAPWSGTQHALLEYLAFMALVGSLFVVSGNIHLEGTWAGSPLANTALLGIGAVLANLLGTTGASMLLVRVLLGTNRARRHRVHLVVFFIFIVSNTAGLLTPLGDPPLFLGFLHGVPFQWTLGLAPQWLLVNGLLLATFWVLDSRVFKEVPEPASAQNGPTPSLSPTLFVQGSHNILFILGIIGAVLLKGWMGESVGALLATSGLMASMAWLALATTPRALRALNGFSWAPVAEVGILFAGLFVTMGPAIALLEHNSQRLGVNEPWQFYWYTGLLSSFLDNAPTYVAFGSLALGGANLGPGADIGDLAGFQGGAFLAAISCGAVFMGAMTYIGNGPNFMVKSIAEASGIRMPGFFGYMAWSGCLLLPILGICCWVFFT
;
A
#
# COMPACT_ATOMS: atom_id res chain seq x y z
N MET A 1 18.77 27.93 -15.57
CA MET A 1 17.55 27.09 -15.73
C MET A 1 16.68 27.72 -16.79
N THR A 2 16.48 27.07 -17.91
CA THR A 2 15.74 27.63 -19.05
C THR A 2 14.23 27.60 -18.81
N PRO A 3 13.46 28.60 -19.30
CA PRO A 3 12.00 28.70 -19.10
C PRO A 3 11.21 27.46 -19.53
N VAL A 4 11.75 26.68 -20.46
CA VAL A 4 11.15 25.45 -20.98
C VAL A 4 11.09 24.31 -19.94
N ARG A 5 12.01 24.27 -18.96
CA ARG A 5 11.97 23.30 -17.86
C ARG A 5 10.91 23.65 -16.82
N CYS A 6 10.66 24.93 -16.55
CA CYS A 6 9.59 25.35 -15.64
C CYS A 6 8.20 25.03 -16.19
N LEU A 7 7.98 25.20 -17.49
CA LEU A 7 6.71 24.86 -18.15
C LEU A 7 6.43 23.34 -18.19
N ARG A 8 7.46 22.50 -18.31
CA ARG A 8 7.30 21.04 -18.22
C ARG A 8 6.96 20.58 -16.80
N ILE A 9 7.58 21.18 -15.79
CA ILE A 9 7.29 20.87 -14.37
C ILE A 9 5.89 21.35 -14.00
N ALA A 10 5.47 22.51 -14.46
CA ALA A 10 4.11 23.04 -14.24
C ALA A 10 3.02 22.16 -14.92
N LYS A 11 3.29 21.61 -16.12
CA LYS A 11 2.37 20.68 -16.79
C LYS A 11 2.23 19.35 -16.04
N ILE A 12 3.31 18.79 -15.48
CA ILE A 12 3.25 17.55 -14.71
C ILE A 12 2.47 17.75 -13.41
N HIS A 13 2.60 18.92 -12.77
CA HIS A 13 1.84 19.22 -11.55
C HIS A 13 0.36 19.50 -11.78
N ALA A 14 -0.02 20.03 -12.95
CA ALA A 14 -1.42 20.31 -13.27
C ALA A 14 -2.27 19.01 -13.33
N HIS A 15 -1.71 17.91 -13.85
CA HIS A 15 -2.44 16.64 -13.96
C HIS A 15 -2.67 15.95 -12.62
N LEU A 16 -1.81 16.16 -11.62
CA LEU A 16 -1.96 15.61 -10.27
C LEU A 16 -3.17 16.16 -9.51
N TRP A 17 -3.57 17.39 -9.82
CA TRP A 17 -4.66 18.07 -9.14
C TRP A 17 -5.99 18.00 -9.90
N ILE A 18 -5.99 17.57 -11.16
CA ILE A 18 -7.21 17.52 -11.99
C ILE A 18 -8.22 16.54 -11.41
N PHE A 19 -7.83 15.34 -11.00
CA PHE A 19 -8.76 14.34 -10.45
C PHE A 19 -9.30 14.72 -9.07
N PRO A 20 -8.50 15.14 -8.08
CA PRO A 20 -9.00 15.67 -6.82
C PRO A 20 -9.85 16.93 -7.02
N LEU A 21 -9.47 17.83 -7.91
CA LEU A 21 -10.24 19.06 -8.21
C LEU A 21 -11.55 18.75 -8.93
N LEU A 22 -11.58 17.80 -9.85
CA LEU A 22 -12.82 17.32 -10.47
C LEU A 22 -13.73 16.64 -9.46
N ALA A 23 -13.17 15.79 -8.56
CA ALA A 23 -13.93 15.20 -7.47
C ALA A 23 -14.51 16.27 -6.54
N TRP A 24 -13.73 17.28 -6.17
CA TRP A 24 -14.19 18.45 -5.39
C TRP A 24 -15.23 19.27 -6.15
N ALA A 25 -15.03 19.54 -7.43
CA ALA A 25 -15.98 20.28 -8.25
C ALA A 25 -17.32 19.54 -8.39
N CYS A 26 -17.29 18.21 -8.57
CA CYS A 26 -18.49 17.37 -8.59
C CYS A 26 -19.23 17.36 -7.25
N LEU A 27 -18.50 17.32 -6.13
CA LEU A 27 -19.08 17.38 -4.78
C LEU A 27 -19.70 18.75 -4.47
N LEU A 28 -19.06 19.85 -4.89
CA LEU A 28 -19.56 21.19 -4.65
C LEU A 28 -20.73 21.57 -5.59
N ALA A 29 -20.84 20.94 -6.75
CA ALA A 29 -21.88 21.26 -7.73
C ALA A 29 -23.31 20.85 -7.29
N ASN A 30 -23.46 19.99 -6.25
CA ASN A 30 -24.77 19.58 -5.79
C ASN A 30 -24.84 19.32 -4.27
N PRO A 31 -24.87 20.38 -3.44
CA PRO A 31 -24.91 20.24 -1.98
C PRO A 31 -26.21 19.63 -1.42
N ALA A 32 -27.29 19.61 -2.21
CA ALA A 32 -28.56 18.98 -1.80
C ALA A 32 -28.49 17.44 -1.77
N SER A 33 -27.62 16.84 -2.60
CA SER A 33 -27.44 15.39 -2.65
C SER A 33 -26.58 14.84 -1.50
N LEU A 34 -25.78 15.67 -0.84
CA LEU A 34 -25.03 15.27 0.36
C LEU A 34 -25.94 14.87 1.54
N ARG A 35 -27.18 15.36 1.58
CA ARG A 35 -28.19 14.98 2.59
C ARG A 35 -28.99 13.72 2.24
N ALA A 36 -28.94 13.27 0.99
CA ALA A 36 -29.63 12.08 0.50
C ALA A 36 -28.80 10.79 0.62
N LEU A 37 -27.52 10.89 1.01
CA LEU A 37 -26.61 9.75 1.18
C LEU A 37 -27.03 8.79 2.31
N ASP A 38 -27.85 9.27 3.24
CA ASP A 38 -28.35 8.46 4.36
C ASP A 38 -29.62 7.62 4.03
N ALA A 39 -30.14 7.68 2.81
CA ALA A 39 -31.55 7.26 2.59
C ALA A 39 -31.82 6.26 1.47
N SER A 40 -30.90 5.77 0.65
CA SER A 40 -31.30 4.84 -0.44
C SER A 40 -30.24 3.83 -0.85
N GLN A 41 -30.33 2.63 -0.31
CA GLN A 41 -29.92 1.42 -1.01
C GLN A 41 -31.18 0.83 -1.69
N ASP A 42 -31.44 1.20 -2.93
CA ASP A 42 -32.42 0.50 -3.76
C ASP A 42 -31.86 -0.90 -4.10
N GLY A 43 -32.54 -1.94 -3.61
CA GLY A 43 -32.12 -3.34 -3.67
C GLY A 43 -32.11 -4.00 -5.07
N THR A 44 -31.71 -3.31 -6.11
CA THR A 44 -31.53 -3.89 -7.46
C THR A 44 -30.11 -4.40 -7.62
N VAL A 45 -29.96 -5.73 -7.75
CA VAL A 45 -28.68 -6.38 -8.02
C VAL A 45 -28.13 -5.93 -9.37
N PRO A 46 -26.91 -5.36 -9.43
CA PRO A 46 -26.30 -4.97 -10.70
C PRO A 46 -26.11 -6.18 -11.62
N SER A 47 -26.27 -5.96 -12.92
CA SER A 47 -25.95 -7.01 -13.89
C SER A 47 -24.44 -7.29 -13.90
N ALA A 48 -24.05 -8.53 -14.25
CA ALA A 48 -22.62 -8.91 -14.37
C ALA A 48 -21.83 -8.00 -15.34
N ILE A 49 -22.52 -7.39 -16.31
CA ILE A 49 -21.91 -6.43 -17.26
C ILE A 49 -21.41 -5.19 -16.51
N MET A 50 -22.08 -4.76 -15.44
CA MET A 50 -21.69 -3.58 -14.65
C MET A 50 -20.45 -3.82 -13.79
N ALA A 51 -20.13 -5.07 -13.44
CA ALA A 51 -18.88 -5.43 -12.75
C ALA A 51 -17.70 -5.59 -13.72
N THR A 52 -17.95 -5.71 -15.03
CA THR A 52 -16.90 -5.89 -16.04
C THR A 52 -15.86 -4.75 -16.07
N PRO A 53 -16.24 -3.45 -15.96
CA PRO A 53 -15.27 -2.36 -15.91
C PRO A 53 -14.25 -2.49 -14.77
N PHE A 54 -14.69 -2.89 -13.58
CA PHE A 54 -13.81 -3.14 -12.45
C PHE A 54 -12.83 -4.30 -12.71
N ALA A 55 -13.34 -5.42 -13.22
CA ALA A 55 -12.51 -6.57 -13.55
C ALA A 55 -11.47 -6.23 -14.64
N LEU A 56 -11.87 -5.49 -15.69
CA LEU A 56 -10.95 -5.04 -16.74
C LEU A 56 -9.91 -4.05 -16.21
N LEU A 57 -10.29 -3.17 -15.30
CA LEU A 57 -9.35 -2.22 -14.68
C LEU A 57 -8.30 -2.96 -13.85
N LEU A 58 -8.72 -3.92 -13.01
CA LEU A 58 -7.80 -4.77 -12.25
C LEU A 58 -6.86 -5.57 -13.15
N LEU A 59 -7.40 -6.22 -14.18
CA LEU A 59 -6.59 -6.96 -15.15
C LEU A 59 -5.60 -6.04 -15.88
N GLY A 60 -6.01 -4.82 -16.23
CA GLY A 60 -5.15 -3.83 -16.85
C GLY A 60 -3.99 -3.41 -15.95
N ILE A 61 -4.28 -3.13 -14.67
CA ILE A 61 -3.26 -2.78 -13.66
C ILE A 61 -2.24 -3.92 -13.50
N GLY A 62 -2.70 -5.18 -13.47
CA GLY A 62 -1.82 -6.34 -13.31
C GLY A 62 -1.05 -6.72 -14.57
N LEU A 63 -1.67 -6.65 -15.75
CA LEU A 63 -1.10 -7.19 -16.99
C LEU A 63 -0.35 -6.16 -17.84
N PHE A 64 -0.81 -4.91 -17.94
CA PHE A 64 -0.18 -3.93 -18.83
C PHE A 64 1.26 -3.55 -18.45
N PRO A 65 1.66 -3.49 -17.17
CA PRO A 65 3.08 -3.32 -16.83
C PRO A 65 3.98 -4.40 -17.43
N ILE A 66 3.46 -5.61 -17.65
CA ILE A 66 4.19 -6.75 -18.20
C ILE A 66 4.08 -6.79 -19.74
N LEU A 67 2.85 -6.71 -20.26
CA LEU A 67 2.56 -6.96 -21.68
C LEU A 67 2.76 -5.73 -22.56
N ALA A 68 2.52 -4.54 -22.03
CA ALA A 68 2.54 -3.27 -22.75
C ALA A 68 3.28 -2.17 -21.97
N SER A 69 4.43 -2.49 -21.36
CA SER A 69 5.16 -1.62 -20.44
C SER A 69 5.43 -0.21 -20.99
N ARG A 70 5.78 -0.09 -22.29
CA ARG A 70 6.03 1.21 -22.92
C ARG A 70 4.78 2.10 -22.95
N TRP A 71 3.63 1.51 -23.23
CA TRP A 71 2.34 2.23 -23.28
C TRP A 71 1.88 2.58 -21.86
N TRP A 72 2.02 1.64 -20.91
CA TRP A 72 1.63 1.79 -19.52
C TRP A 72 2.51 2.78 -18.74
N HIS A 73 3.71 3.07 -19.21
CA HIS A 73 4.61 4.03 -18.55
C HIS A 73 4.11 5.48 -18.60
N HIS A 74 3.17 5.80 -19.48
CA HIS A 74 2.60 7.16 -19.62
C HIS A 74 1.33 7.30 -18.76
N ASP A 75 1.33 8.24 -17.83
CA ASP A 75 0.20 8.51 -16.94
C ASP A 75 -1.09 8.87 -17.68
N LEU A 76 -0.97 9.53 -18.85
CA LEU A 76 -2.12 9.85 -19.70
C LEU A 76 -2.84 8.57 -20.18
N ASN A 77 -2.11 7.53 -20.54
CA ASN A 77 -2.70 6.28 -20.99
C ASN A 77 -3.44 5.56 -19.87
N LYS A 78 -2.86 5.56 -18.65
CA LYS A 78 -3.52 5.06 -17.44
C LYS A 78 -4.81 5.85 -17.15
N ALA A 79 -4.75 7.18 -17.25
CA ALA A 79 -5.90 8.06 -17.03
C ALA A 79 -7.02 7.82 -18.05
N VAL A 80 -6.69 7.73 -19.34
CA VAL A 80 -7.66 7.43 -20.40
C VAL A 80 -8.28 6.05 -20.19
N PHE A 81 -7.48 5.05 -19.87
CA PHE A 81 -7.97 3.69 -19.59
C PHE A 81 -8.93 3.65 -18.39
N ALA A 82 -8.54 4.27 -17.26
CA ALA A 82 -9.37 4.35 -16.07
C ALA A 82 -10.68 5.13 -16.35
N LEU A 83 -10.59 6.25 -17.08
CA LEU A 83 -11.75 7.06 -17.43
C LEU A 83 -12.74 6.31 -18.34
N LEU A 84 -12.24 5.65 -19.40
CA LEU A 84 -13.08 4.89 -20.33
C LEU A 84 -13.87 3.78 -19.61
N LEU A 85 -13.26 3.13 -18.62
CA LEU A 85 -13.92 2.10 -17.83
C LEU A 85 -14.87 2.68 -16.76
N SER A 86 -14.62 3.89 -16.27
CA SER A 86 -15.47 4.55 -15.29
C SER A 86 -16.74 5.14 -15.88
N VAL A 87 -16.68 5.65 -17.11
CA VAL A 87 -17.83 6.34 -17.77
C VAL A 87 -19.11 5.48 -17.81
N PRO A 88 -19.10 4.21 -18.23
CA PRO A 88 -20.32 3.38 -18.24
C PRO A 88 -20.95 3.26 -16.85
N VAL A 89 -20.12 3.13 -15.80
CA VAL A 89 -20.59 3.01 -14.42
C VAL A 89 -21.20 4.33 -13.95
N ILE A 90 -20.55 5.47 -14.19
CA ILE A 90 -21.05 6.80 -13.81
C ILE A 90 -22.41 7.09 -14.47
N LEU A 91 -22.56 6.67 -15.73
CA LEU A 91 -23.80 6.93 -16.49
C LEU A 91 -24.97 6.04 -16.08
N SER A 92 -24.69 4.86 -15.50
CA SER A 92 -25.70 3.84 -15.20
C SER A 92 -25.97 3.67 -13.70
N ALA A 93 -25.02 4.02 -12.84
CA ALA A 93 -25.16 3.95 -11.39
C ALA A 93 -25.91 5.18 -10.83
N PRO A 94 -26.62 5.05 -9.69
CA PRO A 94 -27.16 6.20 -8.98
C PRO A 94 -26.05 7.19 -8.63
N TRP A 95 -26.34 8.48 -8.78
CA TRP A 95 -25.35 9.54 -8.51
C TRP A 95 -24.84 9.53 -7.07
N SER A 96 -25.68 9.13 -6.10
CA SER A 96 -25.30 8.94 -4.70
C SER A 96 -24.15 7.95 -4.52
N GLY A 97 -24.18 6.81 -5.22
CA GLY A 97 -23.09 5.82 -5.18
C GLY A 97 -21.78 6.38 -5.74
N THR A 98 -21.83 7.12 -6.85
CA THR A 98 -20.64 7.77 -7.42
C THR A 98 -20.07 8.82 -6.45
N GLN A 99 -20.92 9.59 -5.77
CA GLN A 99 -20.47 10.57 -4.76
C GLN A 99 -19.79 9.88 -3.57
N HIS A 100 -20.34 8.78 -3.08
CA HIS A 100 -19.75 8.00 -2.00
C HIS A 100 -18.37 7.48 -2.38
N ALA A 101 -18.25 6.86 -3.54
CA ALA A 101 -16.96 6.38 -4.07
C ALA A 101 -15.92 7.50 -4.21
N LEU A 102 -16.32 8.70 -4.62
CA LEU A 102 -15.42 9.86 -4.71
C LEU A 102 -15.00 10.38 -3.34
N LEU A 103 -15.86 10.35 -2.33
CA LEU A 103 -15.53 10.73 -0.96
C LEU A 103 -14.52 9.75 -0.34
N GLU A 104 -14.73 8.46 -0.51
CA GLU A 104 -13.78 7.43 -0.07
C GLU A 104 -12.44 7.56 -0.77
N TYR A 105 -12.44 7.78 -2.09
CA TYR A 105 -11.24 8.06 -2.85
C TYR A 105 -10.48 9.28 -2.32
N LEU A 106 -11.17 10.37 -1.98
CA LEU A 106 -10.54 11.56 -1.41
C LEU A 106 -9.88 11.27 -0.06
N ALA A 107 -10.58 10.53 0.82
CA ALA A 107 -10.02 10.14 2.11
C ALA A 107 -8.81 9.21 1.95
N PHE A 108 -8.88 8.26 1.03
CA PHE A 108 -7.79 7.38 0.68
C PHE A 108 -6.56 8.16 0.18
N MET A 109 -6.77 9.08 -0.78
CA MET A 109 -5.69 9.90 -1.32
C MET A 109 -5.13 10.89 -0.30
N ALA A 110 -5.97 11.41 0.61
CA ALA A 110 -5.51 12.27 1.70
C ALA A 110 -4.55 11.51 2.62
N LEU A 111 -4.85 10.26 2.97
CA LEU A 111 -3.96 9.44 3.79
C LEU A 111 -2.68 9.05 3.03
N VAL A 112 -2.81 8.33 1.91
CA VAL A 112 -1.66 7.78 1.18
C VAL A 112 -0.74 8.92 0.71
N GLY A 113 -1.32 9.98 0.15
CA GLY A 113 -0.57 11.14 -0.32
C GLY A 113 0.15 11.89 0.81
N SER A 114 -0.52 12.08 1.96
CA SER A 114 0.09 12.78 3.10
C SER A 114 1.22 11.97 3.73
N LEU A 115 1.03 10.66 3.95
CA LEU A 115 2.08 9.79 4.46
C LEU A 115 3.28 9.74 3.50
N PHE A 116 3.04 9.63 2.20
CA PHE A 116 4.10 9.63 1.20
C PHE A 116 4.90 10.93 1.21
N VAL A 117 4.21 12.09 1.23
CA VAL A 117 4.84 13.40 1.26
C VAL A 117 5.66 13.58 2.55
N VAL A 118 5.06 13.31 3.70
CA VAL A 118 5.73 13.53 4.99
C VAL A 118 6.92 12.59 5.17
N SER A 119 6.78 11.32 4.80
CA SER A 119 7.90 10.35 4.84
C SER A 119 9.02 10.73 3.89
N GLY A 120 8.71 11.26 2.70
CA GLY A 120 9.67 11.74 1.71
C GLY A 120 10.47 12.98 2.17
N ASN A 121 10.02 13.66 3.23
CA ASN A 121 10.69 14.80 3.85
C ASN A 121 11.60 14.43 5.04
N ILE A 122 11.72 13.15 5.38
CA ILE A 122 12.62 12.63 6.40
C ILE A 122 13.79 11.95 5.67
N HIS A 123 15.02 12.30 6.02
CA HIS A 123 16.23 11.68 5.47
C HIS A 123 17.05 11.06 6.59
N LEU A 124 17.39 9.78 6.38
CA LEU A 124 18.26 9.05 7.28
C LEU A 124 19.66 8.98 6.66
N GLU A 125 20.62 9.54 7.34
CA GLU A 125 22.03 9.53 6.97
C GLU A 125 22.83 8.87 8.10
N GLY A 126 23.75 7.99 7.76
CA GLY A 126 24.58 7.38 8.79
C GLY A 126 25.45 6.24 8.28
N THR A 127 26.46 5.92 9.08
CA THR A 127 27.29 4.75 8.90
C THR A 127 26.74 3.62 9.77
N TRP A 128 26.05 2.69 9.14
CA TRP A 128 25.60 1.46 9.78
C TRP A 128 26.55 0.34 9.34
N ALA A 129 26.94 -0.54 10.25
CA ALA A 129 27.75 -1.68 9.85
C ALA A 129 26.92 -2.60 8.93
N GLY A 130 27.40 -2.87 7.71
CA GLY A 130 26.73 -3.78 6.78
C GLY A 130 26.82 -5.26 7.20
N SER A 131 26.75 -5.55 8.50
CA SER A 131 26.78 -6.90 9.06
C SER A 131 25.40 -7.57 8.98
N PRO A 132 25.32 -8.91 8.99
CA PRO A 132 24.06 -9.63 8.97
C PRO A 132 23.11 -9.23 10.11
N LEU A 133 23.63 -9.04 11.31
CA LEU A 133 22.84 -8.62 12.46
C LEU A 133 22.29 -7.19 12.28
N ALA A 134 23.12 -6.28 11.80
CA ALA A 134 22.73 -4.90 11.56
C ALA A 134 21.67 -4.79 10.44
N ASN A 135 21.84 -5.56 9.36
CA ASN A 135 20.85 -5.64 8.28
C ASN A 135 19.51 -6.22 8.79
N THR A 136 19.55 -7.28 9.61
CA THR A 136 18.36 -7.86 10.22
C THR A 136 17.65 -6.87 11.14
N ALA A 137 18.41 -6.14 11.95
CA ALA A 137 17.88 -5.08 12.83
C ALA A 137 17.23 -3.95 12.01
N LEU A 138 17.85 -3.54 10.89
CA LEU A 138 17.29 -2.54 10.00
C LEU A 138 15.95 -2.99 9.39
N LEU A 139 15.86 -4.25 8.96
CA LEU A 139 14.61 -4.82 8.46
C LEU A 139 13.54 -4.91 9.57
N GLY A 140 13.92 -5.29 10.78
CA GLY A 140 13.03 -5.32 11.95
C GLY A 140 12.51 -3.93 12.34
N ILE A 141 13.38 -2.92 12.36
CA ILE A 141 12.99 -1.52 12.55
C ILE A 141 12.03 -1.09 11.43
N GLY A 142 12.35 -1.45 10.19
CA GLY A 142 11.49 -1.19 9.05
C GLY A 142 10.11 -1.83 9.18
N ALA A 143 10.05 -3.04 9.73
CA ALA A 143 8.80 -3.74 9.99
C ALA A 143 7.90 -3.00 11.00
N VAL A 144 8.49 -2.40 12.03
CA VAL A 144 7.74 -1.56 12.98
C VAL A 144 7.31 -0.24 12.33
N LEU A 145 8.24 0.43 11.63
CA LEU A 145 7.98 1.73 11.01
C LEU A 145 6.93 1.66 9.89
N ALA A 146 6.82 0.54 9.19
CA ALA A 146 5.81 0.36 8.15
C ALA A 146 4.37 0.55 8.66
N ASN A 147 4.12 0.24 9.93
CA ASN A 147 2.79 0.44 10.54
C ASN A 147 2.48 1.90 10.91
N LEU A 148 3.48 2.78 10.89
CA LEU A 148 3.34 4.20 11.22
C LEU A 148 3.44 5.10 9.98
N LEU A 149 4.32 4.73 9.03
CA LEU A 149 4.66 5.51 7.84
C LEU A 149 3.97 4.98 6.58
N GLY A 150 3.31 3.83 6.69
CA GLY A 150 2.92 3.00 5.56
C GLY A 150 4.11 2.23 4.96
N THR A 151 3.82 1.11 4.30
CA THR A 151 4.84 0.28 3.62
C THR A 151 5.64 1.09 2.60
N THR A 152 4.99 1.97 1.84
CA THR A 152 5.65 2.84 0.85
C THR A 152 6.57 3.86 1.52
N GLY A 153 6.12 4.52 2.59
CA GLY A 153 6.90 5.52 3.33
C GLY A 153 8.12 4.92 4.01
N ALA A 154 7.94 3.80 4.71
CA ALA A 154 9.03 3.06 5.35
C ALA A 154 10.05 2.55 4.31
N SER A 155 9.56 2.07 3.16
CA SER A 155 10.41 1.59 2.06
C SER A 155 11.27 2.73 1.50
N MET A 156 10.67 3.90 1.22
CA MET A 156 11.39 5.06 0.71
C MET A 156 12.48 5.53 1.67
N LEU A 157 12.17 5.52 2.98
CA LEU A 157 13.08 5.96 4.03
C LEU A 157 14.29 5.02 4.19
N LEU A 158 14.07 3.71 4.21
CA LEU A 158 15.07 2.74 4.66
C LEU A 158 15.84 2.05 3.54
N VAL A 159 15.28 1.92 2.33
CA VAL A 159 15.95 1.20 1.24
C VAL A 159 17.32 1.80 0.91
N ARG A 160 17.45 3.12 0.91
CA ARG A 160 18.72 3.80 0.61
C ARG A 160 19.75 3.58 1.69
N VAL A 161 19.33 3.53 2.96
CA VAL A 161 20.19 3.20 4.10
C VAL A 161 20.72 1.78 3.92
N LEU A 162 19.85 0.80 3.65
CA LEU A 162 20.25 -0.59 3.41
C LEU A 162 21.25 -0.71 2.25
N LEU A 163 20.98 -0.04 1.13
CA LEU A 163 21.84 -0.10 -0.05
C LEU A 163 23.18 0.60 0.16
N GLY A 164 23.18 1.74 0.86
CA GLY A 164 24.37 2.54 1.17
C GLY A 164 25.33 1.80 2.08
N THR A 165 24.83 1.24 3.18
CA THR A 165 25.63 0.48 4.18
C THR A 165 26.23 -0.80 3.61
N ASN A 166 25.58 -1.39 2.60
CA ASN A 166 26.03 -2.62 1.97
C ASN A 166 26.72 -2.39 0.60
N ARG A 167 27.13 -1.15 0.30
CA ARG A 167 27.68 -0.79 -1.03
C ARG A 167 28.92 -1.59 -1.40
N ALA A 168 29.77 -1.94 -0.43
CA ALA A 168 30.98 -2.72 -0.63
C ALA A 168 30.73 -4.22 -0.85
N ARG A 169 29.53 -4.74 -0.57
CA ARG A 169 29.21 -6.16 -0.68
C ARG A 169 28.97 -6.56 -2.15
N ARG A 170 29.53 -7.71 -2.53
CA ARG A 170 29.38 -8.28 -3.88
C ARG A 170 27.95 -8.80 -4.12
N HIS A 171 27.40 -9.50 -3.16
CA HIS A 171 26.06 -10.12 -3.24
C HIS A 171 25.05 -9.32 -2.41
N ARG A 172 24.11 -8.64 -3.08
CA ARG A 172 23.16 -7.72 -2.46
C ARG A 172 21.71 -7.99 -2.82
N VAL A 173 21.43 -8.91 -3.76
CA VAL A 173 20.08 -9.18 -4.28
C VAL A 173 19.15 -9.63 -3.16
N HIS A 174 19.60 -10.56 -2.31
CA HIS A 174 18.80 -11.08 -1.19
C HIS A 174 18.41 -9.99 -0.18
N LEU A 175 19.27 -8.97 0.03
CA LEU A 175 18.95 -7.83 0.90
C LEU A 175 17.69 -7.10 0.41
N VAL A 176 17.62 -6.86 -0.91
CA VAL A 176 16.51 -6.15 -1.54
C VAL A 176 15.26 -7.03 -1.59
N VAL A 177 15.41 -8.32 -1.90
CA VAL A 177 14.28 -9.27 -1.93
C VAL A 177 13.61 -9.36 -0.56
N PHE A 178 14.37 -9.53 0.52
CA PHE A 178 13.81 -9.59 1.87
C PHE A 178 13.29 -8.24 2.35
N PHE A 179 13.88 -7.13 1.90
CA PHE A 179 13.35 -5.81 2.15
C PHE A 179 11.95 -5.66 1.55
N ILE A 180 11.73 -6.15 0.32
CA ILE A 180 10.42 -6.16 -0.32
C ILE A 180 9.47 -7.08 0.45
N PHE A 181 9.88 -8.29 0.83
CA PHE A 181 9.03 -9.20 1.59
C PHE A 181 8.56 -8.57 2.90
N ILE A 182 9.48 -8.01 3.68
CA ILE A 182 9.22 -7.52 5.03
C ILE A 182 8.68 -6.08 4.98
N VAL A 183 9.53 -5.10 4.68
CA VAL A 183 9.22 -3.68 4.88
C VAL A 183 8.16 -3.18 3.90
N SER A 184 8.22 -3.65 2.66
CA SER A 184 7.30 -3.19 1.62
C SER A 184 5.93 -3.90 1.64
N ASN A 185 5.76 -4.98 2.43
CA ASN A 185 4.52 -5.75 2.45
C ASN A 185 4.16 -6.30 3.83
N THR A 186 4.75 -7.45 4.26
CA THR A 186 4.26 -8.20 5.43
C THR A 186 4.24 -7.39 6.71
N ALA A 187 5.06 -6.37 6.79
CA ALA A 187 5.14 -5.47 7.92
C ALA A 187 3.92 -4.58 8.12
N GLY A 188 3.18 -4.25 7.05
CA GLY A 188 2.08 -3.28 7.07
C GLY A 188 0.77 -3.76 7.70
N LEU A 189 0.73 -4.91 8.39
CA LEU A 189 -0.51 -5.56 8.83
C LEU A 189 -1.14 -4.98 10.10
N LEU A 190 -0.39 -4.27 10.96
CA LEU A 190 -0.87 -3.98 12.33
C LEU A 190 -1.70 -2.71 12.46
N THR A 191 -1.72 -1.84 11.47
CA THR A 191 -2.52 -0.61 11.53
C THR A 191 -3.15 -0.28 10.18
N PRO A 192 -4.26 0.45 10.16
CA PRO A 192 -4.82 0.99 8.91
C PRO A 192 -3.88 1.91 8.12
N LEU A 193 -2.85 2.45 8.78
CA LEU A 193 -1.82 3.27 8.15
C LEU A 193 -0.76 2.43 7.43
N GLY A 194 -0.63 1.16 7.82
CA GLY A 194 0.44 0.27 7.36
C GLY A 194 0.34 -0.06 5.89
N ASP A 195 -0.83 -0.44 5.43
CA ASP A 195 -1.02 -0.84 4.03
C ASP A 195 -2.43 -0.46 3.53
N PRO A 196 -2.61 -0.07 2.27
CA PRO A 196 -3.87 0.37 1.69
C PRO A 196 -5.09 -0.51 1.97
N PRO A 197 -5.02 -1.86 1.92
CA PRO A 197 -6.15 -2.73 2.24
C PRO A 197 -6.77 -2.45 3.60
N LEU A 198 -5.93 -2.28 4.62
CA LEU A 198 -6.40 -2.08 5.99
C LEU A 198 -7.04 -0.70 6.18
N PHE A 199 -6.57 0.30 5.44
CA PHE A 199 -7.22 1.60 5.45
C PHE A 199 -8.58 1.57 4.78
N LEU A 200 -8.74 0.82 3.68
CA LEU A 200 -10.07 0.59 3.10
C LEU A 200 -10.99 -0.13 4.07
N GLY A 201 -10.50 -1.16 4.76
CA GLY A 201 -11.26 -1.79 5.84
C GLY A 201 -11.69 -0.79 6.91
N PHE A 202 -10.81 0.13 7.32
CA PHE A 202 -11.12 1.19 8.27
C PHE A 202 -12.18 2.16 7.74
N LEU A 203 -12.18 2.52 6.45
CA LEU A 203 -13.23 3.31 5.82
C LEU A 203 -14.57 2.58 5.81
N HIS A 204 -14.55 1.25 5.72
CA HIS A 204 -15.70 0.35 5.79
C HIS A 204 -15.98 -0.15 7.22
N GLY A 205 -15.70 0.64 8.23
CA GLY A 205 -16.12 0.41 9.61
C GLY A 205 -15.26 -0.54 10.45
N VAL A 206 -14.14 -1.09 9.93
CA VAL A 206 -13.22 -1.91 10.74
C VAL A 206 -12.57 -1.03 11.80
N PRO A 207 -12.69 -1.34 13.11
CA PRO A 207 -12.08 -0.53 14.16
C PRO A 207 -10.56 -0.44 14.03
N PHE A 208 -9.98 0.76 14.25
CA PHE A 208 -8.54 0.97 14.14
C PHE A 208 -7.72 -0.05 14.97
N GLN A 209 -8.14 -0.28 16.20
CA GLN A 209 -7.46 -1.19 17.13
C GLN A 209 -7.64 -2.68 16.77
N TRP A 210 -8.62 -3.03 15.95
CA TRP A 210 -8.87 -4.42 15.58
C TRP A 210 -7.66 -5.05 14.87
N THR A 211 -6.98 -4.29 14.01
CA THR A 211 -5.81 -4.76 13.28
C THR A 211 -4.62 -5.09 14.20
N LEU A 212 -4.55 -4.50 15.40
CA LEU A 212 -3.54 -4.86 16.41
C LEU A 212 -3.72 -6.30 16.91
N GLY A 213 -4.95 -6.83 16.84
CA GLY A 213 -5.24 -8.25 17.12
C GLY A 213 -4.57 -9.22 16.16
N LEU A 214 -4.09 -8.75 15.00
CA LEU A 214 -3.33 -9.55 14.03
C LEU A 214 -1.83 -9.66 14.39
N ALA A 215 -1.41 -9.16 15.56
CA ALA A 215 -0.03 -9.22 16.02
C ALA A 215 0.55 -10.64 16.05
N PRO A 216 -0.17 -11.73 16.42
CA PRO A 216 0.36 -13.08 16.36
C PRO A 216 0.75 -13.50 14.93
N GLN A 217 -0.10 -13.24 13.93
CA GLN A 217 0.17 -13.52 12.51
C GLN A 217 1.35 -12.69 12.00
N TRP A 218 1.39 -11.42 12.36
CA TRP A 218 2.47 -10.51 12.02
C TRP A 218 3.80 -10.96 12.61
N LEU A 219 3.84 -11.33 13.90
CA LEU A 219 5.04 -11.81 14.59
C LEU A 219 5.54 -13.13 14.01
N LEU A 220 4.66 -14.07 13.70
CA LEU A 220 5.03 -15.34 13.09
C LEU A 220 5.69 -15.10 11.73
N VAL A 221 5.02 -14.40 10.83
CA VAL A 221 5.51 -14.22 9.44
C VAL A 221 6.79 -13.39 9.41
N ASN A 222 6.79 -12.21 10.05
CA ASN A 222 7.98 -11.34 10.05
C ASN A 222 9.13 -11.94 10.86
N GLY A 223 8.85 -12.65 11.97
CA GLY A 223 9.86 -13.35 12.76
C GLY A 223 10.55 -14.44 11.95
N LEU A 224 9.80 -15.29 11.24
CA LEU A 224 10.35 -16.33 10.37
C LEU A 224 11.12 -15.74 9.19
N LEU A 225 10.62 -14.66 8.58
CA LEU A 225 11.33 -13.96 7.51
C LEU A 225 12.65 -13.35 8.00
N LEU A 226 12.67 -12.69 9.15
CA LEU A 226 13.88 -12.11 9.74
C LEU A 226 14.89 -13.20 10.11
N ALA A 227 14.44 -14.32 10.68
CA ALA A 227 15.31 -15.46 11.00
C ALA A 227 15.91 -16.06 9.72
N THR A 228 15.08 -16.29 8.69
CA THR A 228 15.52 -16.82 7.39
C THR A 228 16.53 -15.85 6.72
N PHE A 229 16.25 -14.57 6.77
CA PHE A 229 17.14 -13.51 6.28
C PHE A 229 18.49 -13.55 6.99
N TRP A 230 18.49 -13.57 8.33
CA TRP A 230 19.71 -13.58 9.12
C TRP A 230 20.59 -14.79 8.82
N VAL A 231 19.99 -15.98 8.69
CA VAL A 231 20.72 -17.21 8.32
C VAL A 231 21.31 -17.09 6.92
N LEU A 232 20.53 -16.63 5.95
CA LEU A 232 20.98 -16.48 4.57
C LEU A 232 22.05 -15.41 4.44
N ASP A 233 21.84 -14.22 5.02
CA ASP A 233 22.80 -13.12 4.96
C ASP A 233 24.11 -13.47 5.68
N SER A 234 24.05 -14.22 6.79
CA SER A 234 25.25 -14.71 7.52
C SER A 234 26.07 -15.70 6.70
N ARG A 235 25.42 -16.56 5.88
CA ARG A 235 26.12 -17.47 4.97
C ARG A 235 26.80 -16.71 3.84
N VAL A 236 26.04 -15.82 3.17
CA VAL A 236 26.56 -15.00 2.06
C VAL A 236 27.68 -14.07 2.52
N PHE A 237 27.61 -13.56 3.75
CA PHE A 237 28.63 -12.69 4.32
C PHE A 237 29.97 -13.40 4.53
N LYS A 238 29.94 -14.65 4.97
CA LYS A 238 31.15 -15.47 5.21
C LYS A 238 31.87 -15.88 3.92
N GLU A 239 31.15 -15.92 2.78
CA GLU A 239 31.71 -16.31 1.49
C GLU A 239 32.54 -15.21 0.81
N VAL A 240 32.50 -13.97 1.33
CA VAL A 240 33.29 -12.85 0.80
C VAL A 240 34.62 -12.80 1.56
N PRO A 241 35.77 -13.10 0.92
CA PRO A 241 37.08 -12.89 1.55
C PRO A 241 37.24 -11.40 1.90
N GLU A 242 37.70 -11.11 3.10
CA GLU A 242 38.10 -9.74 3.46
C GLU A 242 39.18 -9.26 2.46
N PRO A 243 38.99 -8.08 1.83
CA PRO A 243 40.02 -7.55 0.96
C PRO A 243 41.30 -7.37 1.78
N ALA A 244 42.41 -7.94 1.29
CA ALA A 244 43.70 -7.92 1.94
C ALA A 244 44.22 -6.49 2.27
N SER A 245 43.63 -5.45 1.73
CA SER A 245 43.91 -4.04 2.02
C SER A 245 43.27 -3.51 3.31
N ALA A 246 42.34 -4.27 3.93
CA ALA A 246 41.70 -3.84 5.20
C ALA A 246 42.55 -4.11 6.43
N GLN A 247 43.69 -4.84 6.28
CA GLN A 247 44.55 -5.24 7.43
C GLN A 247 45.50 -4.15 7.94
N ASN A 248 45.70 -3.03 7.23
CA ASN A 248 46.70 -2.02 7.58
C ASN A 248 46.15 -0.58 7.71
N GLY A 249 44.86 -0.35 7.73
CA GLY A 249 44.27 0.95 8.09
C GLY A 249 43.72 0.95 9.51
N PRO A 250 43.70 2.10 10.22
CA PRO A 250 42.96 2.18 11.47
C PRO A 250 41.53 1.79 11.17
N THR A 251 41.07 0.67 11.76
CA THR A 251 39.66 0.28 11.73
C THR A 251 38.86 1.52 12.14
N PRO A 252 38.04 2.10 11.27
CA PRO A 252 37.16 3.15 11.72
C PRO A 252 36.33 2.51 12.82
N SER A 253 36.48 2.95 14.05
CA SER A 253 35.55 2.64 15.13
C SER A 253 34.23 3.34 14.75
N LEU A 254 33.48 2.71 13.88
CA LEU A 254 32.15 3.15 13.43
C LEU A 254 31.19 2.86 14.57
N SER A 255 31.20 3.71 15.59
CA SER A 255 29.98 3.89 16.35
C SER A 255 28.87 4.22 15.33
N PRO A 256 27.77 3.47 15.33
CA PRO A 256 26.67 3.73 14.40
C PRO A 256 26.16 5.14 14.67
N THR A 257 26.50 6.08 13.82
CA THR A 257 25.98 7.44 13.88
C THR A 257 24.81 7.50 12.90
N LEU A 258 23.59 7.56 13.43
CA LEU A 258 22.40 7.77 12.64
C LEU A 258 21.97 9.23 12.80
N PHE A 259 22.00 9.99 11.73
CA PHE A 259 21.50 11.36 11.69
C PHE A 259 20.15 11.37 10.98
N VAL A 260 19.16 11.94 11.65
CA VAL A 260 17.81 12.12 11.10
C VAL A 260 17.68 13.59 10.72
N GLN A 261 17.67 13.87 9.42
CA GLN A 261 17.38 15.19 8.90
C GLN A 261 15.88 15.31 8.62
N GLY A 262 15.28 16.47 8.92
CA GLY A 262 13.83 16.67 8.77
C GLY A 262 13.00 16.00 9.87
N SER A 263 13.56 15.78 11.07
CA SER A 263 12.88 15.14 12.21
C SER A 263 11.58 15.82 12.64
N HIS A 264 11.41 17.13 12.40
CA HIS A 264 10.15 17.85 12.66
C HIS A 264 8.96 17.24 11.88
N ASN A 265 9.20 16.55 10.77
CA ASN A 265 8.15 15.85 10.04
C ASN A 265 7.52 14.69 10.83
N ILE A 266 8.17 14.20 11.88
CA ILE A 266 7.59 13.22 12.80
C ILE A 266 6.31 13.79 13.46
N LEU A 267 6.30 15.09 13.78
CA LEU A 267 5.10 15.76 14.31
C LEU A 267 3.94 15.73 13.31
N PHE A 268 4.23 15.86 12.01
CA PHE A 268 3.20 15.79 10.98
C PHE A 268 2.69 14.35 10.79
N ILE A 269 3.55 13.34 10.95
CA ILE A 269 3.10 11.94 11.00
C ILE A 269 2.16 11.72 12.18
N LEU A 270 2.52 12.20 13.37
CA LEU A 270 1.64 12.12 14.54
C LEU A 270 0.31 12.87 14.32
N GLY A 271 0.35 13.99 13.59
CA GLY A 271 -0.86 14.72 13.18
C GLY A 271 -1.75 13.90 12.24
N ILE A 272 -1.16 13.16 11.28
CA ILE A 272 -1.90 12.25 10.39
C ILE A 272 -2.50 11.08 11.18
N ILE A 273 -1.73 10.46 12.07
CA ILE A 273 -2.23 9.41 12.97
C ILE A 273 -3.41 9.95 13.81
N GLY A 274 -3.24 11.13 14.39
CA GLY A 274 -4.29 11.81 15.15
C GLY A 274 -5.56 12.06 14.32
N ALA A 275 -5.42 12.44 13.05
CA ALA A 275 -6.55 12.64 12.15
C ALA A 275 -7.31 11.33 11.87
N VAL A 276 -6.60 10.21 11.67
CA VAL A 276 -7.21 8.89 11.47
C VAL A 276 -7.94 8.43 12.74
N LEU A 277 -7.31 8.56 13.91
CA LEU A 277 -7.95 8.23 15.19
C LEU A 277 -9.18 9.11 15.46
N LEU A 278 -9.10 10.39 15.13
CA LEU A 278 -10.22 11.33 15.25
C LEU A 278 -11.38 10.92 14.35
N LYS A 279 -11.13 10.44 13.11
CA LYS A 279 -12.17 9.91 12.21
C LYS A 279 -12.89 8.72 12.86
N GLY A 280 -12.14 7.78 13.46
CA GLY A 280 -12.73 6.64 14.18
C GLY A 280 -13.63 7.06 15.36
N TRP A 281 -13.31 8.17 16.02
CA TRP A 281 -14.11 8.71 17.13
C TRP A 281 -15.31 9.54 16.67
N MET A 282 -15.18 10.32 15.59
CA MET A 282 -16.24 11.17 15.04
C MET A 282 -17.34 10.39 14.29
N GLY A 283 -17.12 9.11 13.99
CA GLY A 283 -18.04 8.25 13.23
C GLY A 283 -18.02 8.51 11.72
N GLU A 284 -19.06 8.00 11.03
CA GLU A 284 -19.07 7.89 9.55
C GLU A 284 -19.67 9.11 8.82
N SER A 285 -19.82 10.24 9.48
CA SER A 285 -20.38 11.42 8.81
C SER A 285 -19.44 11.97 7.71
N VAL A 286 -20.02 12.47 6.63
CA VAL A 286 -19.29 13.14 5.54
C VAL A 286 -18.46 14.32 6.07
N GLY A 287 -18.99 15.06 7.06
CA GLY A 287 -18.28 16.16 7.71
C GLY A 287 -17.01 15.70 8.42
N ALA A 288 -17.06 14.57 9.12
CA ALA A 288 -15.89 13.97 9.78
C ALA A 288 -14.86 13.53 8.74
N LEU A 289 -15.29 12.88 7.65
CA LEU A 289 -14.41 12.44 6.56
C LEU A 289 -13.67 13.62 5.91
N LEU A 290 -14.39 14.68 5.57
CA LEU A 290 -13.80 15.87 4.94
C LEU A 290 -12.87 16.64 5.90
N ALA A 291 -13.25 16.79 7.18
CA ALA A 291 -12.43 17.46 8.19
C ALA A 291 -11.10 16.73 8.42
N THR A 292 -11.16 15.41 8.60
CA THR A 292 -9.95 14.60 8.84
C THR A 292 -9.07 14.47 7.59
N SER A 293 -9.67 14.37 6.40
CA SER A 293 -8.93 14.44 5.13
C SER A 293 -8.24 15.78 4.93
N GLY A 294 -8.93 16.89 5.26
CA GLY A 294 -8.36 18.23 5.23
C GLY A 294 -7.21 18.40 6.23
N LEU A 295 -7.32 17.80 7.42
CA LEU A 295 -6.25 17.82 8.41
C LEU A 295 -5.02 17.04 7.91
N MET A 296 -5.20 15.84 7.33
CA MET A 296 -4.11 15.06 6.73
C MET A 296 -3.43 15.84 5.58
N ALA A 297 -4.21 16.44 4.68
CA ALA A 297 -3.68 17.27 3.59
C ALA A 297 -2.91 18.50 4.13
N SER A 298 -3.37 19.10 5.23
CA SER A 298 -2.67 20.22 5.89
C SER A 298 -1.32 19.79 6.45
N MET A 299 -1.20 18.58 7.02
CA MET A 299 0.08 18.03 7.50
C MET A 299 1.06 17.85 6.33
N ALA A 300 0.58 17.33 5.20
CA ALA A 300 1.40 17.22 3.98
C ALA A 300 1.86 18.59 3.46
N TRP A 301 0.97 19.56 3.42
CA TRP A 301 1.30 20.92 3.01
C TRP A 301 2.34 21.56 3.95
N LEU A 302 2.18 21.45 5.27
CA LEU A 302 3.14 21.93 6.25
C LEU A 302 4.50 21.27 6.08
N ALA A 303 4.54 19.96 5.84
CA ALA A 303 5.78 19.23 5.56
C ALA A 303 6.50 19.77 4.32
N LEU A 304 5.75 20.09 3.25
CA LEU A 304 6.31 20.68 2.03
C LEU A 304 6.81 22.11 2.26
N ALA A 305 6.11 22.89 3.08
CA ALA A 305 6.42 24.29 3.35
C ALA A 305 7.64 24.44 4.27
N THR A 306 7.78 23.55 5.27
CA THR A 306 8.82 23.65 6.31
C THR A 306 10.10 22.89 5.97
N THR A 307 10.06 21.95 5.02
CA THR A 307 11.23 21.13 4.67
C THR A 307 11.90 21.65 3.38
N PRO A 308 13.22 21.89 3.40
CA PRO A 308 13.96 22.32 2.21
C PRO A 308 13.85 21.33 1.05
N ARG A 309 13.72 21.85 -0.18
CA ARG A 309 13.66 21.03 -1.40
C ARG A 309 14.90 20.14 -1.58
N ALA A 310 16.06 20.59 -1.11
CA ALA A 310 17.31 19.84 -1.16
C ALA A 310 17.20 18.50 -0.42
N LEU A 311 16.54 18.46 0.75
CA LEU A 311 16.36 17.25 1.53
C LEU A 311 15.50 16.21 0.78
N ARG A 312 14.43 16.67 0.13
CA ARG A 312 13.59 15.81 -0.74
C ARG A 312 14.37 15.25 -1.93
N ALA A 313 15.27 16.06 -2.50
CA ALA A 313 16.12 15.61 -3.61
C ALA A 313 17.11 14.50 -3.18
N LEU A 314 17.64 14.57 -1.94
CA LEU A 314 18.49 13.51 -1.36
C LEU A 314 17.71 12.19 -1.26
N ASN A 315 16.42 12.26 -0.90
CA ASN A 315 15.55 11.08 -0.87
C ASN A 315 15.11 10.61 -2.28
N GLY A 316 15.48 11.34 -3.33
CA GLY A 316 14.97 11.09 -4.69
C GLY A 316 13.45 11.13 -4.77
N PHE A 317 12.83 12.01 -3.98
CA PHE A 317 11.39 12.19 -3.95
C PHE A 317 10.87 12.57 -5.34
N SER A 318 9.86 11.87 -5.80
CA SER A 318 9.12 12.21 -7.02
C SER A 318 7.62 12.02 -6.79
N TRP A 319 6.82 12.77 -7.51
CA TRP A 319 5.36 12.67 -7.44
C TRP A 319 4.79 11.48 -8.23
N ALA A 320 5.61 10.80 -9.04
CA ALA A 320 5.15 9.75 -9.92
C ALA A 320 4.37 8.61 -9.21
N PRO A 321 4.83 8.07 -8.06
CA PRO A 321 4.07 7.02 -7.36
C PRO A 321 2.69 7.49 -6.89
N VAL A 322 2.60 8.70 -6.33
CA VAL A 322 1.31 9.26 -5.87
C VAL A 322 0.37 9.55 -7.04
N ALA A 323 0.93 10.05 -8.16
CA ALA A 323 0.16 10.30 -9.37
C ALA A 323 -0.42 9.00 -9.95
N GLU A 324 0.39 7.96 -10.04
CA GLU A 324 -0.04 6.65 -10.53
C GLU A 324 -1.17 6.07 -9.68
N VAL A 325 -0.99 6.04 -8.36
CA VAL A 325 -2.03 5.61 -7.42
C VAL A 325 -3.27 6.49 -7.57
N GLY A 326 -3.13 7.81 -7.60
CA GLY A 326 -4.26 8.73 -7.74
C GLY A 326 -5.08 8.49 -9.00
N ILE A 327 -4.43 8.26 -10.13
CA ILE A 327 -5.09 8.02 -11.42
C ILE A 327 -5.84 6.69 -11.43
N LEU A 328 -5.18 5.62 -11.01
CA LEU A 328 -5.74 4.27 -11.10
C LEU A 328 -6.84 4.05 -10.05
N PHE A 329 -6.62 4.52 -8.84
CA PHE A 329 -7.60 4.37 -7.76
C PHE A 329 -8.86 5.22 -7.97
N ALA A 330 -8.78 6.37 -8.65
CA ALA A 330 -9.98 7.10 -9.04
C ALA A 330 -10.93 6.22 -9.87
N GLY A 331 -10.39 5.49 -10.85
CA GLY A 331 -11.17 4.53 -11.62
C GLY A 331 -11.63 3.33 -10.80
N LEU A 332 -10.77 2.79 -9.93
CA LEU A 332 -11.11 1.65 -9.06
C LEU A 332 -12.29 1.97 -8.14
N PHE A 333 -12.25 3.07 -7.41
CA PHE A 333 -13.34 3.46 -6.51
C PHE A 333 -14.66 3.64 -7.24
N VAL A 334 -14.66 4.26 -8.41
CA VAL A 334 -15.87 4.46 -9.21
C VAL A 334 -16.43 3.14 -9.73
N THR A 335 -15.57 2.21 -10.18
CA THR A 335 -16.01 0.96 -10.81
C THR A 335 -16.27 -0.17 -9.81
N MET A 336 -15.84 -0.03 -8.57
CA MET A 336 -15.87 -1.07 -7.54
C MET A 336 -17.30 -1.38 -7.06
N GLY A 337 -18.17 -0.37 -6.87
CA GLY A 337 -19.49 -0.53 -6.27
C GLY A 337 -20.36 -1.64 -6.90
N PRO A 338 -20.59 -1.66 -8.23
CA PRO A 338 -21.35 -2.72 -8.87
C PRO A 338 -20.72 -4.13 -8.72
N ALA A 339 -19.37 -4.20 -8.68
CA ALA A 339 -18.67 -5.48 -8.51
C ALA A 339 -18.84 -6.02 -7.08
N ILE A 340 -18.76 -5.14 -6.08
CA ILE A 340 -19.00 -5.45 -4.68
C ILE A 340 -20.41 -6.02 -4.51
N ALA A 341 -21.44 -5.30 -4.95
CA ALA A 341 -22.83 -5.73 -4.82
C ALA A 341 -23.10 -7.08 -5.54
N LEU A 342 -22.43 -7.33 -6.66
CA LEU A 342 -22.52 -8.61 -7.36
C LEU A 342 -21.86 -9.75 -6.57
N LEU A 343 -20.70 -9.50 -5.94
CA LEU A 343 -19.99 -10.49 -5.11
C LEU A 343 -20.79 -10.84 -3.86
N GLU A 344 -21.34 -9.86 -3.17
CA GLU A 344 -22.22 -10.05 -2.01
C GLU A 344 -23.42 -10.92 -2.35
N HIS A 345 -24.13 -10.57 -3.44
CA HIS A 345 -25.33 -11.32 -3.86
C HIS A 345 -25.04 -12.76 -4.25
N ASN A 346 -23.89 -13.04 -4.87
CA ASN A 346 -23.53 -14.38 -5.34
C ASN A 346 -22.60 -15.15 -4.38
N SER A 347 -22.33 -14.63 -3.20
CA SER A 347 -21.35 -15.18 -2.24
C SER A 347 -21.58 -16.68 -1.97
N GLN A 348 -22.82 -17.09 -1.69
CA GLN A 348 -23.16 -18.49 -1.40
C GLN A 348 -22.92 -19.44 -2.59
N ARG A 349 -23.01 -18.93 -3.84
CA ARG A 349 -22.79 -19.75 -5.04
C ARG A 349 -21.31 -19.99 -5.33
N LEU A 350 -20.42 -19.14 -4.82
CA LEU A 350 -18.98 -19.27 -5.05
C LEU A 350 -18.31 -20.31 -4.18
N GLY A 351 -19.00 -20.81 -3.14
CA GLY A 351 -18.54 -21.94 -2.31
C GLY A 351 -17.28 -21.61 -1.48
N VAL A 352 -17.01 -20.34 -1.20
CA VAL A 352 -15.90 -19.89 -0.34
C VAL A 352 -16.46 -19.66 1.05
N ASN A 353 -16.27 -20.65 1.95
CA ASN A 353 -16.96 -20.68 3.24
C ASN A 353 -16.01 -20.83 4.42
N GLU A 354 -14.70 -21.03 4.18
CA GLU A 354 -13.72 -21.29 5.22
C GLU A 354 -12.64 -20.20 5.26
N PRO A 355 -12.11 -19.81 6.44
CA PRO A 355 -11.08 -18.76 6.54
C PRO A 355 -9.84 -19.04 5.70
N TRP A 356 -9.35 -20.29 5.62
CA TRP A 356 -8.19 -20.65 4.82
C TRP A 356 -8.42 -20.43 3.32
N GLN A 357 -9.65 -20.58 2.82
CA GLN A 357 -10.00 -20.30 1.42
C GLN A 357 -9.90 -18.80 1.16
N PHE A 358 -10.44 -17.97 2.04
CA PHE A 358 -10.33 -16.51 1.95
C PHE A 358 -8.86 -16.08 2.00
N TYR A 359 -8.04 -16.67 2.87
CA TYR A 359 -6.61 -16.38 2.95
C TYR A 359 -5.90 -16.61 1.61
N TRP A 360 -6.08 -17.81 1.02
CA TRP A 360 -5.40 -18.18 -0.21
C TRP A 360 -5.96 -17.47 -1.45
N TYR A 361 -7.27 -17.36 -1.58
CA TYR A 361 -7.87 -16.73 -2.76
C TYR A 361 -7.63 -15.22 -2.78
N THR A 362 -7.78 -14.54 -1.65
CA THR A 362 -7.41 -13.13 -1.51
C THR A 362 -5.92 -12.94 -1.81
N GLY A 363 -5.08 -13.78 -1.23
CA GLY A 363 -3.63 -13.68 -1.41
C GLY A 363 -3.17 -13.97 -2.83
N LEU A 364 -3.74 -15.00 -3.48
CA LEU A 364 -3.42 -15.29 -4.87
C LEU A 364 -3.77 -14.12 -5.78
N LEU A 365 -4.93 -13.53 -5.58
CA LEU A 365 -5.36 -12.37 -6.37
C LEU A 365 -4.48 -11.16 -6.07
N SER A 366 -4.19 -10.87 -4.80
CA SER A 366 -3.30 -9.79 -4.36
C SER A 366 -1.87 -9.93 -4.87
N SER A 367 -1.42 -11.14 -5.18
CA SER A 367 -0.08 -11.38 -5.74
C SER A 367 0.11 -10.78 -7.13
N PHE A 368 -0.96 -10.63 -7.89
CA PHE A 368 -0.93 -10.16 -9.29
C PHE A 368 -1.73 -8.89 -9.54
N LEU A 369 -2.69 -8.60 -8.65
CA LEU A 369 -3.49 -7.38 -8.67
C LEU A 369 -3.12 -6.53 -7.46
N ASP A 370 -3.57 -5.28 -7.45
CA ASP A 370 -3.38 -4.43 -6.28
C ASP A 370 -4.10 -5.02 -5.06
N ASN A 371 -3.44 -4.99 -3.89
CA ASN A 371 -3.93 -5.60 -2.66
C ASN A 371 -5.18 -4.91 -2.09
N ALA A 372 -5.34 -3.61 -2.31
CA ALA A 372 -6.43 -2.83 -1.73
C ALA A 372 -7.82 -3.18 -2.33
N PRO A 373 -8.03 -3.15 -3.65
CA PRO A 373 -9.32 -3.57 -4.22
C PRO A 373 -9.59 -5.07 -4.02
N THR A 374 -8.54 -5.89 -3.94
CA THR A 374 -8.68 -7.31 -3.64
C THR A 374 -9.24 -7.54 -2.24
N TYR A 375 -8.75 -6.77 -1.25
CA TYR A 375 -9.28 -6.81 0.12
C TYR A 375 -10.77 -6.50 0.18
N VAL A 376 -11.21 -5.43 -0.47
CA VAL A 376 -12.62 -5.03 -0.46
C VAL A 376 -13.48 -6.07 -1.17
N ALA A 377 -13.04 -6.59 -2.32
CA ALA A 377 -13.78 -7.62 -3.05
C ALA A 377 -14.02 -8.89 -2.22
N PHE A 378 -13.00 -9.38 -1.52
CA PHE A 378 -13.16 -10.56 -0.66
C PHE A 378 -13.84 -10.23 0.67
N GLY A 379 -13.68 -9.01 1.20
CA GLY A 379 -14.46 -8.54 2.34
C GLY A 379 -15.96 -8.56 2.05
N SER A 380 -16.36 -8.03 0.90
CA SER A 380 -17.76 -8.05 0.45
C SER A 380 -18.27 -9.46 0.15
N LEU A 381 -17.41 -10.33 -0.39
CA LEU A 381 -17.76 -11.74 -0.57
C LEU A 381 -18.04 -12.44 0.77
N ALA A 382 -17.19 -12.19 1.78
CA ALA A 382 -17.37 -12.72 3.13
C ALA A 382 -18.63 -12.16 3.80
N LEU A 383 -18.91 -10.86 3.60
CA LEU A 383 -20.08 -10.18 4.13
C LEU A 383 -21.39 -10.81 3.59
N GLY A 384 -21.47 -11.02 2.27
CA GLY A 384 -22.60 -11.69 1.66
C GLY A 384 -22.79 -13.13 2.14
N GLY A 385 -21.68 -13.87 2.42
CA GLY A 385 -21.70 -15.21 3.00
C GLY A 385 -22.16 -15.22 4.45
N ALA A 386 -21.82 -14.21 5.23
CA ALA A 386 -22.13 -14.09 6.64
C ALA A 386 -23.61 -13.79 6.95
N ASN A 387 -24.38 -13.28 5.97
CA ASN A 387 -25.80 -12.94 6.12
C ASN A 387 -26.11 -12.05 7.34
N LEU A 388 -25.28 -11.03 7.59
CA LEU A 388 -25.39 -10.14 8.76
C LEU A 388 -26.59 -9.17 8.69
N GLY A 389 -27.33 -9.17 7.59
CA GLY A 389 -28.53 -8.35 7.40
C GLY A 389 -28.30 -7.10 6.54
N PRO A 390 -29.42 -6.39 6.21
CA PRO A 390 -29.35 -5.20 5.38
C PRO A 390 -28.55 -4.07 6.05
N GLY A 391 -27.66 -3.44 5.31
CA GLY A 391 -26.84 -2.32 5.82
C GLY A 391 -25.59 -2.71 6.59
N ALA A 392 -25.25 -4.02 6.65
CA ALA A 392 -23.98 -4.48 7.19
C ALA A 392 -22.82 -4.05 6.29
N ASP A 393 -21.67 -3.74 6.87
CA ASP A 393 -20.43 -3.39 6.17
C ASP A 393 -19.28 -4.32 6.58
N ILE A 394 -18.16 -4.25 5.88
CA ILE A 394 -16.96 -5.08 6.12
C ILE A 394 -16.53 -5.02 7.59
N GLY A 395 -16.73 -3.88 8.26
CA GLY A 395 -16.46 -3.70 9.68
C GLY A 395 -17.20 -4.67 10.60
N ASP A 396 -18.40 -5.10 10.22
CA ASP A 396 -19.21 -6.03 11.02
C ASP A 396 -18.60 -7.45 11.03
N LEU A 397 -17.77 -7.79 10.04
CA LEU A 397 -17.01 -9.04 10.03
C LEU A 397 -15.98 -9.11 11.16
N ALA A 398 -15.60 -7.99 11.76
CA ALA A 398 -14.66 -7.97 12.89
C ALA A 398 -15.19 -8.73 14.12
N GLY A 399 -16.51 -8.76 14.30
CA GLY A 399 -17.19 -9.53 15.35
C GLY A 399 -17.68 -10.93 14.90
N PHE A 400 -17.84 -11.15 13.59
CA PHE A 400 -18.37 -12.38 13.04
C PHE A 400 -17.35 -13.53 13.17
N GLN A 401 -17.73 -14.61 13.82
CA GLN A 401 -16.86 -15.77 14.10
C GLN A 401 -15.49 -15.37 14.66
N GLY A 402 -15.47 -14.39 15.58
CA GLY A 402 -14.22 -13.91 16.18
C GLY A 402 -13.31 -13.17 15.20
N GLY A 403 -13.83 -12.70 14.07
CA GLY A 403 -13.06 -11.99 13.04
C GLY A 403 -12.18 -12.86 12.16
N ALA A 404 -12.35 -14.20 12.19
CA ALA A 404 -11.46 -15.12 11.48
C ALA A 404 -11.43 -14.89 9.95
N PHE A 405 -12.58 -14.62 9.35
CA PHE A 405 -12.66 -14.31 7.90
C PHE A 405 -11.94 -13.00 7.56
N LEU A 406 -12.20 -11.96 8.32
CA LEU A 406 -11.56 -10.66 8.11
C LEU A 406 -10.05 -10.73 8.35
N ALA A 407 -9.60 -11.52 9.35
CA ALA A 407 -8.19 -11.77 9.61
C ALA A 407 -7.52 -12.52 8.44
N ALA A 408 -8.18 -13.55 7.91
CA ALA A 408 -7.70 -14.30 6.76
C ALA A 408 -7.57 -13.41 5.50
N ILE A 409 -8.58 -12.59 5.21
CA ILE A 409 -8.57 -11.62 4.11
C ILE A 409 -7.46 -10.59 4.29
N SER A 410 -7.34 -10.01 5.49
CA SER A 410 -6.31 -9.01 5.82
C SER A 410 -4.90 -9.57 5.64
N CYS A 411 -4.64 -10.76 6.18
CA CYS A 411 -3.35 -11.43 6.06
C CYS A 411 -3.07 -11.84 4.60
N GLY A 412 -4.05 -12.39 3.90
CA GLY A 412 -3.92 -12.76 2.50
C GLY A 412 -3.57 -11.55 1.62
N ALA A 413 -4.34 -10.47 1.75
CA ALA A 413 -4.14 -9.25 0.97
C ALA A 413 -2.77 -8.62 1.20
N VAL A 414 -2.38 -8.44 2.46
CA VAL A 414 -1.13 -7.75 2.82
C VAL A 414 0.10 -8.62 2.58
N PHE A 415 0.08 -9.88 3.02
CA PHE A 415 1.27 -10.73 2.95
C PHE A 415 1.62 -11.16 1.53
N MET A 416 0.61 -11.55 0.75
CA MET A 416 0.86 -12.08 -0.59
C MET A 416 1.05 -10.99 -1.66
N GLY A 417 0.83 -9.72 -1.34
CA GLY A 417 1.32 -8.60 -2.17
C GLY A 417 2.83 -8.64 -2.41
N ALA A 418 3.58 -9.32 -1.52
CA ALA A 418 5.02 -9.55 -1.67
C ALA A 418 5.40 -10.64 -2.69
N MET A 419 4.45 -11.44 -3.21
CA MET A 419 4.75 -12.58 -4.07
C MET A 419 5.29 -12.18 -5.45
N THR A 420 4.91 -11.00 -5.95
CA THR A 420 5.38 -10.47 -7.23
C THR A 420 5.79 -9.00 -7.12
N TYR A 421 6.44 -8.46 -8.14
CA TYR A 421 6.79 -7.04 -8.18
C TYR A 421 5.56 -6.12 -8.36
N ILE A 422 4.46 -6.63 -8.87
CA ILE A 422 3.26 -5.85 -9.19
C ILE A 422 2.16 -5.97 -8.11
N GLY A 423 2.27 -6.90 -7.17
CA GLY A 423 1.26 -7.12 -6.13
C GLY A 423 1.13 -5.97 -5.12
N ASN A 424 2.12 -5.07 -5.01
CA ASN A 424 2.04 -3.86 -4.20
C ASN A 424 2.98 -2.78 -4.76
N GLY A 425 2.54 -1.52 -4.75
CA GLY A 425 3.27 -0.37 -5.29
C GLY A 425 4.73 -0.22 -4.84
N PRO A 426 5.06 -0.34 -3.56
CA PRO A 426 6.44 -0.21 -3.07
C PRO A 426 7.41 -1.26 -3.63
N ASN A 427 6.95 -2.43 -4.08
CA ASN A 427 7.81 -3.49 -4.61
C ASN A 427 8.59 -3.03 -5.83
N PHE A 428 7.89 -2.44 -6.79
CA PHE A 428 8.50 -1.95 -8.02
C PHE A 428 9.39 -0.73 -7.76
N MET A 429 8.99 0.14 -6.83
CA MET A 429 9.78 1.30 -6.42
C MET A 429 11.12 0.86 -5.82
N VAL A 430 11.12 -0.08 -4.88
CA VAL A 430 12.33 -0.61 -4.24
C VAL A 430 13.23 -1.30 -5.27
N LYS A 431 12.67 -2.11 -6.18
CA LYS A 431 13.39 -2.70 -7.30
C LYS A 431 14.09 -1.63 -8.14
N SER A 432 13.37 -0.58 -8.55
CA SER A 432 13.90 0.50 -9.39
C SER A 432 15.04 1.26 -8.70
N ILE A 433 14.92 1.53 -7.39
CA ILE A 433 15.97 2.17 -6.59
C ILE A 433 17.22 1.27 -6.50
N ALA A 434 17.03 -0.03 -6.32
CA ALA A 434 18.13 -0.99 -6.26
C ALA A 434 18.86 -1.09 -7.61
N GLU A 435 18.13 -1.13 -8.72
CA GLU A 435 18.70 -1.15 -10.08
C GLU A 435 19.46 0.15 -10.40
N ALA A 436 18.91 1.31 -10.02
CA ALA A 436 19.59 2.59 -10.11
C ALA A 436 20.88 2.65 -9.27
N SER A 437 20.96 1.85 -8.19
CA SER A 437 22.15 1.68 -7.34
C SER A 437 23.13 0.61 -7.85
N GLY A 438 22.94 0.11 -9.07
CA GLY A 438 23.82 -0.86 -9.73
C GLY A 438 23.61 -2.31 -9.29
N ILE A 439 22.48 -2.67 -8.69
CA ILE A 439 22.13 -4.04 -8.34
C ILE A 439 21.29 -4.62 -9.47
N ARG A 440 21.76 -5.70 -10.09
CA ARG A 440 20.98 -6.44 -11.10
C ARG A 440 19.92 -7.28 -10.39
N MET A 441 18.69 -6.76 -10.32
CA MET A 441 17.59 -7.47 -9.71
C MET A 441 17.08 -8.61 -10.60
N PRO A 442 16.53 -9.69 -10.02
CA PRO A 442 15.89 -10.76 -10.78
C PRO A 442 14.76 -10.20 -11.66
N GLY A 443 14.56 -10.78 -12.84
CA GLY A 443 13.37 -10.53 -13.64
C GLY A 443 12.11 -11.00 -12.93
N PHE A 444 10.94 -10.75 -13.50
CA PHE A 444 9.64 -11.04 -12.89
C PHE A 444 9.54 -12.49 -12.39
N PHE A 445 9.78 -13.47 -13.25
CA PHE A 445 9.74 -14.90 -12.85
C PHE A 445 10.89 -15.31 -11.93
N GLY A 446 12.07 -14.67 -12.06
CA GLY A 446 13.17 -14.90 -11.12
C GLY A 446 12.84 -14.44 -9.70
N TYR A 447 12.12 -13.33 -9.55
CA TYR A 447 11.63 -12.88 -8.25
C TYR A 447 10.55 -13.81 -7.69
N MET A 448 9.63 -14.28 -8.54
CA MET A 448 8.63 -15.28 -8.15
C MET A 448 9.25 -16.59 -7.67
N ALA A 449 10.40 -16.99 -8.20
CA ALA A 449 11.14 -18.13 -7.69
C ALA A 449 11.65 -17.86 -6.24
N TRP A 450 12.14 -16.67 -5.94
CA TRP A 450 12.51 -16.27 -4.58
C TRP A 450 11.31 -16.30 -3.63
N SER A 451 10.19 -15.68 -4.01
CA SER A 451 8.99 -15.65 -3.17
C SER A 451 8.35 -17.03 -3.03
N GLY A 452 8.32 -17.83 -4.09
CA GLY A 452 7.82 -19.21 -4.03
C GLY A 452 8.65 -20.13 -3.15
N CYS A 453 9.98 -19.98 -3.14
CA CYS A 453 10.86 -20.83 -2.32
C CYS A 453 10.95 -20.38 -0.86
N LEU A 454 10.89 -19.09 -0.58
CA LEU A 454 11.17 -18.56 0.77
C LEU A 454 9.93 -18.00 1.46
N LEU A 455 9.11 -17.22 0.77
CA LEU A 455 7.95 -16.58 1.37
C LEU A 455 6.74 -17.53 1.43
N LEU A 456 6.42 -18.21 0.33
CA LEU A 456 5.24 -19.09 0.25
C LEU A 456 5.19 -20.19 1.35
N PRO A 457 6.30 -20.89 1.69
CA PRO A 457 6.29 -21.83 2.81
C PRO A 457 5.96 -21.19 4.16
N ILE A 458 6.47 -19.98 4.41
CA ILE A 458 6.19 -19.24 5.65
C ILE A 458 4.70 -18.85 5.70
N LEU A 459 4.14 -18.42 4.57
CA LEU A 459 2.71 -18.11 4.45
C LEU A 459 1.84 -19.36 4.62
N GLY A 460 2.32 -20.52 4.16
CA GLY A 460 1.68 -21.82 4.41
C GLY A 460 1.62 -22.16 5.89
N ILE A 461 2.71 -21.93 6.61
CA ILE A 461 2.75 -22.12 8.08
C ILE A 461 1.76 -21.17 8.76
N CYS A 462 1.70 -19.90 8.35
CA CYS A 462 0.75 -18.93 8.88
C CYS A 462 -0.70 -19.39 8.67
N CYS A 463 -1.03 -19.85 7.47
CA CYS A 463 -2.37 -20.39 7.17
C CYS A 463 -2.70 -21.57 8.08
N TRP A 464 -1.79 -22.53 8.17
CA TRP A 464 -2.00 -23.75 8.98
C TRP A 464 -2.18 -23.45 10.47
N VAL A 465 -1.47 -22.45 11.01
CA VAL A 465 -1.55 -22.11 12.45
C VAL A 465 -2.81 -21.34 12.79
N PHE A 466 -3.29 -20.45 11.89
CA PHE A 466 -4.33 -19.48 12.25
C PHE A 466 -5.67 -19.65 11.51
N PHE A 467 -5.69 -20.36 10.38
CA PHE A 467 -6.86 -20.36 9.49
C PHE A 467 -7.36 -21.78 9.10
N THR A 468 -6.74 -22.84 9.63
CA THR A 468 -7.20 -24.24 9.41
C THR A 468 -7.86 -24.84 10.64
#